data_b965ace118ac1f99e04ee6f5f889e3dc
#
_entry.id   b965ace118ac1f99e04ee6f5f889e3dc
#
_cell.length_a   1.000
_cell.length_b   1.000
_cell.length_c   1.000
_cell.angle_alpha   90.00
_cell.angle_beta   90.00
_cell.angle_gamma   90.00
#
_symmetry.space_group_name_H-M   'P 1'
#
loop_
_entity.id
_entity.type
_entity.pdbx_description
1 polymer ?
#
loop_
_entity_poly.entity_id
_entity_poly.type
_entity_poly.pdbx_seq_one_letter_code
_entity_poly.pdbx_strand_id
1 'polypeptide(L)'
;AGAIKSRMIKPEDFAGQKIRSMSTIENALLKALGANPTTMAFGDVPSALQTGVIDGLFTSLGGFNQVKSQAPYFSVAGINGIVGDYYWFGASGKWWKKLSKEQQEILEDIVVNDFIPFQKKINFCNDRRLVEQYQVTDISKPGIYVMNPTEAGVIKAAIGDATAKYIKSITPAEVDPWVDKFGAEADAAVKANPMGSNWLEKCDCSQFADEFKKYKKGMKKRL
;
A
#
# COMPACT_ATOMS: atom_id res chain seq x y z
N ALA A 1 4.05 6.49 4.96
CA ALA A 1 3.46 7.20 6.10
C ALA A 1 3.33 8.69 5.81
N GLY A 2 2.20 9.28 6.13
CA GLY A 2 1.95 10.72 6.07
C GLY A 2 1.81 11.32 7.46
N ALA A 3 2.28 12.55 7.66
CA ALA A 3 2.24 13.25 8.94
C ALA A 3 1.93 14.74 8.80
N ILE A 4 1.37 15.31 9.87
CA ILE A 4 0.98 16.73 9.93
C ILE A 4 2.21 17.63 10.13
N LYS A 5 3.11 17.27 11.05
CA LYS A 5 4.16 18.19 11.54
C LYS A 5 5.55 17.90 11.01
N SER A 6 5.93 16.64 10.94
CA SER A 6 7.27 16.21 10.57
C SER A 6 7.25 14.86 9.91
N ARG A 7 8.29 14.58 9.15
CA ARG A 7 8.44 13.34 8.39
C ARG A 7 8.79 12.17 9.29
N MET A 8 8.21 11.01 9.02
CA MET A 8 8.48 9.76 9.71
C MET A 8 9.39 8.87 8.83
N ILE A 9 10.68 8.81 9.15
CA ILE A 9 11.70 8.08 8.39
C ILE A 9 12.54 7.12 9.25
N LYS A 10 12.37 7.16 10.55
CA LYS A 10 13.05 6.29 11.52
C LYS A 10 12.07 5.90 12.64
N PRO A 11 12.32 4.82 13.39
CA PRO A 11 11.39 4.34 14.43
C PRO A 11 10.98 5.40 15.45
N GLU A 12 11.94 6.24 15.88
CA GLU A 12 11.71 7.28 16.89
C GLU A 12 10.69 8.34 16.44
N ASP A 13 10.56 8.55 15.14
CA ASP A 13 9.60 9.50 14.58
C ASP A 13 8.14 9.05 14.74
N PHE A 14 7.94 7.74 14.95
CA PHE A 14 6.63 7.14 15.18
C PHE A 14 6.24 7.12 16.66
N ALA A 15 7.22 7.19 17.56
CA ALA A 15 6.99 7.01 18.99
C ALA A 15 5.98 8.02 19.55
N GLY A 16 4.94 7.51 20.19
CA GLY A 16 3.86 8.30 20.77
C GLY A 16 2.89 8.94 19.79
N GLN A 17 3.14 8.89 18.48
CA GLN A 17 2.25 9.47 17.46
C GLN A 17 0.95 8.69 17.34
N LYS A 18 -0.16 9.39 17.22
CA LYS A 18 -1.48 8.83 16.91
C LYS A 18 -1.59 8.61 15.40
N ILE A 19 -1.44 7.38 14.95
CA ILE A 19 -1.36 7.06 13.52
C ILE A 19 -2.55 6.24 13.08
N ARG A 20 -3.24 6.72 12.04
CA ARG A 20 -4.30 5.96 11.38
C ARG A 20 -3.72 4.75 10.65
N SER A 21 -4.35 3.60 10.85
CA SER A 21 -4.12 2.36 10.10
C SER A 21 -5.36 1.96 9.29
N MET A 22 -5.18 1.05 8.33
CA MET A 22 -6.28 0.44 7.58
C MET A 22 -6.77 -0.86 8.22
N SER A 23 -5.94 -1.49 9.05
CA SER A 23 -6.23 -2.82 9.61
C SER A 23 -5.60 -3.06 10.98
N THR A 24 -6.09 -4.06 11.68
CA THR A 24 -5.49 -4.51 12.94
C THR A 24 -4.08 -5.10 12.77
N ILE A 25 -3.76 -5.63 11.57
CA ILE A 25 -2.41 -6.11 11.24
C ILE A 25 -1.43 -4.92 11.18
N GLU A 26 -1.83 -3.81 10.56
CA GLU A 26 -1.03 -2.58 10.58
C GLU A 26 -0.87 -2.00 11.98
N ASN A 27 -1.86 -2.19 12.87
CA ASN A 27 -1.72 -1.79 14.27
C ASN A 27 -0.57 -2.50 14.97
N ALA A 28 -0.35 -3.79 14.68
CA ALA A 28 0.78 -4.53 15.25
C ALA A 28 2.13 -3.95 14.82
N LEU A 29 2.25 -3.64 13.53
CA LEU A 29 3.41 -2.99 12.96
C LEU A 29 3.65 -1.60 13.58
N LEU A 30 2.64 -0.76 13.66
CA LEU A 30 2.74 0.58 14.23
C LEU A 30 3.08 0.57 15.72
N LYS A 31 2.54 -0.39 16.48
CA LYS A 31 2.90 -0.60 17.90
C LYS A 31 4.36 -0.99 18.06
N ALA A 32 4.90 -1.82 17.17
CA ALA A 32 6.31 -2.18 17.19
C ALA A 32 7.24 -0.97 16.98
N LEU A 33 6.75 0.06 16.26
CA LEU A 33 7.43 1.35 16.10
C LEU A 33 7.14 2.34 17.25
N GLY A 34 6.42 1.93 18.29
CA GLY A 34 6.09 2.79 19.44
C GLY A 34 4.95 3.78 19.20
N ALA A 35 4.21 3.66 18.08
CA ALA A 35 3.07 4.50 17.78
C ALA A 35 1.80 4.08 18.53
N ASN A 36 0.82 4.97 18.58
CA ASN A 36 -0.54 4.74 19.05
C ASN A 36 -1.50 4.62 17.84
N PRO A 37 -1.69 3.41 17.30
CA PRO A 37 -2.49 3.23 16.10
C PRO A 37 -3.98 3.32 16.37
N THR A 38 -4.72 3.87 15.41
CA THR A 38 -6.18 3.90 15.37
C THR A 38 -6.69 3.43 14.01
N THR A 39 -7.46 2.35 13.98
CA THR A 39 -8.09 1.88 12.74
C THR A 39 -9.32 2.74 12.44
N MET A 40 -9.36 3.36 11.26
CA MET A 40 -10.52 4.13 10.82
C MET A 40 -10.70 4.09 9.30
N ALA A 41 -11.93 4.27 8.86
CA ALA A 41 -12.25 4.41 7.43
C ALA A 41 -11.56 5.63 6.83
N PHE A 42 -11.16 5.54 5.55
CA PHE A 42 -10.42 6.62 4.90
C PHE A 42 -11.24 7.93 4.79
N GLY A 43 -12.57 7.82 4.68
CA GLY A 43 -13.47 8.97 4.63
C GLY A 43 -13.38 9.89 5.86
N ASP A 44 -13.02 9.35 7.02
CA ASP A 44 -12.91 10.10 8.29
C ASP A 44 -11.53 10.74 8.48
N VAL A 45 -10.53 10.31 7.71
CA VAL A 45 -9.12 10.73 7.86
C VAL A 45 -8.92 12.24 7.71
N PRO A 46 -9.46 12.93 6.68
CA PRO A 46 -9.26 14.38 6.54
C PRO A 46 -9.71 15.16 7.77
N SER A 47 -10.88 14.84 8.33
CA SER A 47 -11.40 15.46 9.55
C SER A 47 -10.55 15.13 10.78
N ALA A 48 -10.14 13.85 10.92
CA ALA A 48 -9.32 13.40 12.04
C ALA A 48 -7.93 14.06 12.06
N LEU A 49 -7.31 14.30 10.89
CA LEU A 49 -6.07 15.06 10.76
C LEU A 49 -6.27 16.53 11.13
N GLN A 50 -7.36 17.13 10.64
CA GLN A 50 -7.65 18.55 10.87
C GLN A 50 -7.94 18.86 12.35
N THR A 51 -8.61 17.96 13.05
CA THR A 51 -8.97 18.10 14.47
C THR A 51 -7.90 17.57 15.43
N GLY A 52 -6.80 16.99 14.93
CA GLY A 52 -5.73 16.43 15.75
C GLY A 52 -6.10 15.14 16.49
N VAL A 53 -7.16 14.45 16.04
CA VAL A 53 -7.50 13.10 16.53
C VAL A 53 -6.39 12.12 16.16
N ILE A 54 -5.78 12.31 14.99
CA ILE A 54 -4.57 11.62 14.54
C ILE A 54 -3.47 12.61 14.14
N ASP A 55 -2.22 12.22 14.32
CA ASP A 55 -1.03 13.01 13.96
C ASP A 55 -0.50 12.62 12.57
N GLY A 56 -0.89 11.45 12.08
CA GLY A 56 -0.46 10.93 10.79
C GLY A 56 -1.27 9.71 10.37
N LEU A 57 -0.88 9.14 9.22
CA LEU A 57 -1.59 8.00 8.65
C LEU A 57 -0.65 7.07 7.86
N PHE A 58 -0.99 5.79 7.84
CA PHE A 58 -0.55 4.88 6.80
C PHE A 58 -1.57 4.90 5.66
N THR A 59 -1.07 5.05 4.44
CA THR A 59 -1.88 5.01 3.22
C THR A 59 -0.99 4.87 1.98
N SER A 60 -1.60 4.59 0.83
CA SER A 60 -0.95 4.61 -0.48
C SER A 60 -0.61 6.03 -0.94
N LEU A 61 0.19 6.15 -2.01
CA LEU A 61 0.44 7.44 -2.68
C LEU A 61 -0.85 8.08 -3.20
N GLY A 62 -1.80 7.27 -3.67
CA GLY A 62 -3.13 7.76 -4.04
C GLY A 62 -3.89 8.38 -2.88
N GLY A 63 -3.78 7.80 -1.68
CA GLY A 63 -4.34 8.37 -0.45
C GLY A 63 -3.63 9.66 -0.04
N PHE A 64 -2.30 9.73 -0.13
CA PHE A 64 -1.57 10.98 0.09
C PHE A 64 -2.13 12.13 -0.76
N ASN A 65 -2.39 11.89 -2.03
CA ASN A 65 -2.91 12.94 -2.92
C ASN A 65 -4.25 13.53 -2.43
N GLN A 66 -5.02 12.78 -1.67
CA GLN A 66 -6.30 13.27 -1.10
C GLN A 66 -6.13 14.06 0.20
N VAL A 67 -5.08 13.81 0.97
CA VAL A 67 -4.86 14.42 2.30
C VAL A 67 -3.60 15.27 2.39
N LYS A 68 -2.91 15.53 1.29
CA LYS A 68 -1.63 16.26 1.26
C LYS A 68 -1.67 17.69 1.85
N SER A 69 -2.84 18.30 1.92
CA SER A 69 -3.02 19.60 2.56
C SER A 69 -3.03 19.50 4.08
N GLN A 70 -3.47 18.37 4.64
CA GLN A 70 -3.53 18.14 6.08
C GLN A 70 -2.29 17.41 6.60
N ALA A 71 -1.76 16.44 5.82
CA ALA A 71 -0.58 15.66 6.16
C ALA A 71 0.48 15.77 5.04
N PRO A 72 1.16 16.93 4.95
CA PRO A 72 2.03 17.25 3.82
C PRO A 72 3.37 16.50 3.82
N TYR A 73 3.79 15.92 4.94
CA TYR A 73 5.07 15.21 5.06
C TYR A 73 4.87 13.71 4.81
N PHE A 74 5.13 13.25 3.60
CA PHE A 74 4.90 11.86 3.21
C PHE A 74 6.21 11.12 2.94
N SER A 75 6.40 9.98 3.61
CA SER A 75 7.56 9.10 3.44
C SER A 75 7.14 7.79 2.78
N VAL A 76 7.89 7.38 1.78
CA VAL A 76 7.67 6.14 1.02
C VAL A 76 8.91 5.27 1.13
N ALA A 77 8.76 4.03 1.55
CA ALA A 77 9.86 3.07 1.68
C ALA A 77 10.33 2.48 0.33
N GLY A 78 9.93 3.10 -0.77
CA GLY A 78 10.21 2.56 -2.09
C GLY A 78 9.55 1.21 -2.30
N ILE A 79 10.13 0.39 -3.18
CA ILE A 79 9.58 -0.91 -3.54
C ILE A 79 9.76 -1.98 -2.47
N ASN A 80 10.73 -1.81 -1.59
CA ASN A 80 10.89 -2.66 -0.40
C ASN A 80 9.89 -2.24 0.69
N GLY A 81 8.68 -1.84 0.28
CA GLY A 81 7.65 -1.25 1.12
C GLY A 81 7.49 -1.93 2.47
N ILE A 82 7.17 -1.13 3.46
CA ILE A 82 6.89 -1.61 4.84
C ILE A 82 5.55 -2.33 4.86
N VAL A 83 4.63 -1.92 3.99
CA VAL A 83 3.30 -2.53 3.83
C VAL A 83 3.07 -2.76 2.33
N GLY A 84 2.76 -3.99 1.97
CA GLY A 84 2.26 -4.35 0.65
C GLY A 84 0.74 -4.49 0.68
N ASP A 85 0.08 -4.02 -0.36
CA ASP A 85 -1.36 -4.19 -0.52
C ASP A 85 -1.64 -5.10 -1.71
N TYR A 86 -2.50 -6.10 -1.50
CA TYR A 86 -2.94 -7.02 -2.55
C TYR A 86 -4.43 -6.79 -2.81
N TYR A 87 -4.77 -6.52 -4.04
CA TYR A 87 -6.17 -6.49 -4.44
C TYR A 87 -6.64 -7.90 -4.75
N TRP A 88 -7.65 -8.34 -4.03
CA TRP A 88 -8.27 -9.64 -4.22
C TRP A 88 -9.53 -9.47 -5.07
N PHE A 89 -9.64 -10.29 -6.11
CA PHE A 89 -10.90 -10.47 -6.81
C PHE A 89 -11.57 -11.70 -6.24
N GLY A 90 -12.65 -11.50 -5.52
CA GLY A 90 -13.40 -12.58 -4.91
C GLY A 90 -14.83 -12.60 -5.44
N ALA A 91 -15.28 -13.78 -5.82
CA ALA A 91 -16.69 -14.04 -6.08
C ALA A 91 -17.26 -14.87 -4.92
N SER A 92 -18.52 -14.59 -4.53
CA SER A 92 -19.22 -15.49 -3.62
C SER A 92 -19.26 -16.90 -4.22
N GLY A 93 -18.81 -17.93 -3.48
CA GLY A 93 -18.83 -19.31 -3.97
C GLY A 93 -20.26 -19.78 -4.34
N LYS A 94 -21.29 -19.27 -3.68
CA LYS A 94 -22.69 -19.53 -4.03
C LYS A 94 -23.08 -18.91 -5.36
N TRP A 95 -22.59 -17.71 -5.68
CA TRP A 95 -22.82 -17.07 -6.97
C TRP A 95 -22.00 -17.75 -8.07
N TRP A 96 -20.72 -18.03 -7.83
CA TRP A 96 -19.82 -18.69 -8.76
C TRP A 96 -20.35 -20.03 -9.26
N LYS A 97 -20.92 -20.85 -8.36
CA LYS A 97 -21.53 -22.14 -8.70
C LYS A 97 -22.77 -22.04 -9.58
N LYS A 98 -23.39 -20.86 -9.73
CA LYS A 98 -24.54 -20.64 -10.62
C LYS A 98 -24.13 -20.33 -12.05
N LEU A 99 -22.89 -20.01 -12.27
CA LEU A 99 -22.36 -19.73 -13.61
C LEU A 99 -22.08 -21.05 -14.34
N SER A 100 -22.28 -21.04 -15.67
CA SER A 100 -21.80 -22.12 -16.52
C SER A 100 -20.27 -22.15 -16.50
N LYS A 101 -19.68 -23.29 -16.86
CA LYS A 101 -18.23 -23.42 -16.94
C LYS A 101 -17.61 -22.42 -17.91
N GLU A 102 -18.24 -22.22 -19.06
CA GLU A 102 -17.83 -21.21 -20.05
C GLU A 102 -17.83 -19.78 -19.46
N GLN A 103 -18.88 -19.41 -18.66
CA GLN A 103 -18.94 -18.12 -18.01
C GLN A 103 -17.84 -17.93 -16.95
N GLN A 104 -17.51 -19.00 -16.22
CA GLN A 104 -16.40 -18.98 -15.26
C GLN A 104 -15.06 -18.76 -15.97
N GLU A 105 -14.79 -19.50 -17.06
CA GLU A 105 -13.58 -19.38 -17.87
C GLU A 105 -13.44 -17.97 -18.48
N ILE A 106 -14.51 -17.38 -18.99
CA ILE A 106 -14.50 -16.01 -19.51
C ILE A 106 -14.14 -15.00 -18.41
N LEU A 107 -14.72 -15.15 -17.22
CA LEU A 107 -14.44 -14.24 -16.10
C LEU A 107 -13.01 -14.37 -15.59
N GLU A 108 -12.49 -15.60 -15.49
CA GLU A 108 -11.10 -15.86 -15.13
C GLU A 108 -10.14 -15.25 -16.14
N ASP A 109 -10.40 -15.43 -17.43
CA ASP A 109 -9.59 -14.88 -18.52
C ASP A 109 -9.54 -13.34 -18.45
N ILE A 110 -10.69 -12.68 -18.31
CA ILE A 110 -10.78 -11.22 -18.18
C ILE A 110 -10.02 -10.72 -16.94
N VAL A 111 -10.15 -11.40 -15.81
CA VAL A 111 -9.47 -10.99 -14.58
C VAL A 111 -7.95 -11.14 -14.72
N VAL A 112 -7.49 -12.28 -15.22
CA VAL A 112 -6.05 -12.60 -15.27
C VAL A 112 -5.36 -11.83 -16.39
N ASN A 113 -5.94 -11.77 -17.57
CA ASN A 113 -5.26 -11.27 -18.77
C ASN A 113 -5.54 -9.79 -19.08
N ASP A 114 -6.68 -9.24 -18.61
CA ASP A 114 -7.03 -7.84 -18.85
C ASP A 114 -6.94 -7.00 -17.57
N PHE A 115 -7.69 -7.43 -16.53
CA PHE A 115 -7.90 -6.57 -15.37
C PHE A 115 -6.67 -6.44 -14.47
N ILE A 116 -6.02 -7.54 -14.11
CA ILE A 116 -4.83 -7.52 -13.23
C ILE A 116 -3.67 -6.73 -13.86
N PRO A 117 -3.29 -6.94 -15.14
CA PRO A 117 -2.25 -6.15 -15.79
C PRO A 117 -2.61 -4.65 -15.85
N PHE A 118 -3.86 -4.33 -16.15
CA PHE A 118 -4.33 -2.95 -16.21
C PHE A 118 -4.32 -2.28 -14.82
N GLN A 119 -4.76 -2.99 -13.78
CA GLN A 119 -4.72 -2.49 -12.40
C GLN A 119 -3.30 -2.21 -11.93
N LYS A 120 -2.36 -3.11 -12.22
CA LYS A 120 -0.94 -2.89 -11.95
C LYS A 120 -0.43 -1.62 -12.64
N LYS A 121 -0.71 -1.46 -13.94
CA LYS A 121 -0.30 -0.30 -14.72
C LYS A 121 -0.88 1.00 -14.14
N ILE A 122 -2.17 1.02 -13.80
CA ILE A 122 -2.82 2.18 -13.16
C ILE A 122 -2.09 2.58 -11.88
N ASN A 123 -1.85 1.64 -10.98
CA ASN A 123 -1.22 1.92 -9.70
C ASN A 123 0.18 2.48 -9.90
N PHE A 124 1.03 1.78 -10.63
CA PHE A 124 2.42 2.21 -10.85
C PHE A 124 2.52 3.55 -11.58
N CYS A 125 1.73 3.76 -12.63
CA CYS A 125 1.80 5.02 -13.37
C CYS A 125 1.23 6.21 -12.59
N ASN A 126 0.21 5.98 -11.77
CA ASN A 126 -0.28 7.02 -10.87
C ASN A 126 0.73 7.36 -9.78
N ASP A 127 1.36 6.35 -9.18
CA ASP A 127 2.38 6.53 -8.15
C ASP A 127 3.60 7.26 -8.73
N ARG A 128 4.08 6.85 -9.91
CA ARG A 128 5.16 7.55 -10.62
C ARG A 128 4.84 9.03 -10.83
N ARG A 129 3.66 9.34 -11.36
CA ARG A 129 3.22 10.72 -11.57
C ARG A 129 3.19 11.54 -10.28
N LEU A 130 2.72 10.95 -9.17
CA LEU A 130 2.68 11.63 -7.88
C LEU A 130 4.08 11.88 -7.32
N VAL A 131 4.98 10.91 -7.44
CA VAL A 131 6.37 11.10 -7.02
C VAL A 131 7.02 12.18 -7.88
N GLU A 132 6.95 12.11 -9.21
CA GLU A 132 7.50 13.13 -10.10
C GLU A 132 7.00 14.55 -9.78
N GLN A 133 5.73 14.67 -9.38
CA GLN A 133 5.11 15.97 -9.08
C GLN A 133 5.47 16.53 -7.69
N TYR A 134 5.63 15.67 -6.69
CA TYR A 134 5.70 16.08 -5.29
C TYR A 134 6.98 15.61 -4.57
N GLN A 135 7.91 14.96 -5.26
CA GLN A 135 9.15 14.48 -4.64
C GLN A 135 9.99 15.61 -4.10
N VAL A 136 10.53 15.39 -2.91
CA VAL A 136 11.51 16.27 -2.27
C VAL A 136 12.74 15.47 -1.82
N THR A 137 13.89 16.10 -1.82
CA THR A 137 15.15 15.57 -1.27
C THR A 137 15.43 16.12 0.12
N ASP A 138 14.93 17.31 0.43
CA ASP A 138 15.04 17.93 1.75
C ASP A 138 13.91 17.39 2.65
N ILE A 139 14.27 16.63 3.68
CA ILE A 139 13.31 16.01 4.61
C ILE A 139 12.47 17.02 5.40
N SER A 140 12.92 18.28 5.51
CA SER A 140 12.18 19.34 6.20
C SER A 140 11.07 19.96 5.35
N LYS A 141 11.04 19.70 4.05
CA LYS A 141 10.06 20.27 3.13
C LYS A 141 8.82 19.40 2.99
N PRO A 142 7.63 19.99 2.84
CA PRO A 142 6.41 19.26 2.45
C PRO A 142 6.59 18.55 1.12
N GLY A 143 5.99 17.36 0.98
CA GLY A 143 6.04 16.57 -0.25
C GLY A 143 6.32 15.09 0.01
N ILE A 144 6.66 14.36 -1.03
CA ILE A 144 6.96 12.92 -0.99
C ILE A 144 8.48 12.74 -0.89
N TYR A 145 8.91 12.13 0.19
CA TYR A 145 10.29 11.68 0.37
C TYR A 145 10.39 10.18 0.13
N VAL A 146 11.20 9.79 -0.83
CA VAL A 146 11.49 8.37 -1.10
C VAL A 146 12.71 7.97 -0.28
N MET A 147 12.48 7.15 0.75
CA MET A 147 13.53 6.64 1.63
C MET A 147 14.54 5.79 0.83
N ASN A 148 15.79 5.92 1.16
CA ASN A 148 16.80 5.00 0.65
C ASN A 148 16.68 3.62 1.30
N PRO A 149 17.32 2.56 0.74
CA PRO A 149 17.25 1.22 1.28
C PRO A 149 17.70 1.07 2.73
N THR A 150 18.66 1.87 3.18
CA THR A 150 19.15 1.85 4.56
C THR A 150 18.10 2.38 5.52
N GLU A 151 17.48 3.52 5.23
CA GLU A 151 16.42 4.11 6.03
C GLU A 151 15.20 3.17 6.13
N ALA A 152 14.77 2.62 5.00
CA ALA A 152 13.70 1.63 4.98
C ALA A 152 14.05 0.36 5.76
N GLY A 153 15.30 -0.07 5.68
CA GLY A 153 15.85 -1.22 6.41
C GLY A 153 15.81 -1.05 7.93
N VAL A 154 16.11 0.15 8.43
CA VAL A 154 16.04 0.45 9.88
C VAL A 154 14.61 0.32 10.39
N ILE A 155 13.64 0.86 9.68
CA ILE A 155 12.21 0.73 10.04
C ILE A 155 11.78 -0.73 9.99
N LYS A 156 12.13 -1.46 8.91
CA LYS A 156 11.79 -2.89 8.76
C LYS A 156 12.40 -3.72 9.89
N ALA A 157 13.63 -3.46 10.29
CA ALA A 157 14.28 -4.15 11.41
C ALA A 157 13.59 -3.87 12.75
N ALA A 158 13.13 -2.65 12.99
CA ALA A 158 12.40 -2.30 14.20
C ALA A 158 11.01 -2.97 14.27
N ILE A 159 10.35 -3.16 13.13
CA ILE A 159 9.09 -3.92 13.06
C ILE A 159 9.32 -5.40 13.35
N GLY A 160 10.42 -5.96 12.85
CA GLY A 160 10.79 -7.36 13.04
C GLY A 160 9.66 -8.30 12.61
N ASP A 161 9.31 -9.24 13.47
CA ASP A 161 8.26 -10.25 13.26
C ASP A 161 6.89 -9.89 13.87
N ALA A 162 6.69 -8.65 14.31
CA ALA A 162 5.47 -8.22 15.02
C ALA A 162 4.18 -8.54 14.25
N THR A 163 4.21 -8.38 12.92
CA THR A 163 3.06 -8.67 12.07
C THR A 163 2.75 -10.18 12.02
N ALA A 164 3.78 -11.00 11.82
CA ALA A 164 3.62 -12.47 11.79
C ALA A 164 3.14 -12.99 13.14
N LYS A 165 3.71 -12.52 14.24
CA LYS A 165 3.24 -12.86 15.61
C LYS A 165 1.78 -12.48 15.82
N TYR A 166 1.38 -11.30 15.37
CA TYR A 166 -0.01 -10.88 15.50
C TYR A 166 -0.95 -11.78 14.70
N ILE A 167 -0.63 -12.07 13.45
CA ILE A 167 -1.45 -12.97 12.60
C ILE A 167 -1.60 -14.32 13.29
N LYS A 168 -0.52 -14.94 13.75
CA LYS A 168 -0.55 -16.22 14.48
C LYS A 168 -1.38 -16.16 15.76
N SER A 169 -1.44 -15.00 16.41
CA SER A 169 -2.24 -14.84 17.65
C SER A 169 -3.75 -14.78 17.41
N ILE A 170 -4.19 -14.49 16.20
CA ILE A 170 -5.61 -14.32 15.82
C ILE A 170 -6.13 -15.40 14.87
N THR A 171 -5.28 -16.31 14.43
CA THR A 171 -5.62 -17.43 13.53
C THR A 171 -5.46 -18.76 14.27
N PRO A 172 -6.18 -19.80 13.84
CA PRO A 172 -5.94 -21.15 14.35
C PRO A 172 -4.50 -21.60 14.09
N ALA A 173 -3.93 -22.40 15.00
CA ALA A 173 -2.52 -22.84 14.93
C ALA A 173 -2.16 -23.59 13.63
N GLU A 174 -3.14 -24.21 12.98
CA GLU A 174 -2.98 -24.89 11.69
C GLU A 174 -2.57 -23.93 10.56
N VAL A 175 -2.78 -22.62 10.74
CA VAL A 175 -2.40 -21.57 9.77
C VAL A 175 -0.94 -21.14 9.91
N ASP A 176 -0.33 -21.34 11.07
CA ASP A 176 1.04 -20.90 11.37
C ASP A 176 2.08 -21.31 10.31
N PRO A 177 2.10 -22.58 9.82
CA PRO A 177 3.04 -22.98 8.78
C PRO A 177 2.87 -22.20 7.48
N TRP A 178 1.63 -21.76 7.17
CA TRP A 178 1.35 -20.95 5.97
C TRP A 178 1.85 -19.51 6.13
N VAL A 179 1.74 -18.94 7.33
CA VAL A 179 2.28 -17.62 7.65
C VAL A 179 3.80 -17.61 7.45
N ASP A 180 4.50 -18.62 7.99
CA ASP A 180 5.95 -18.75 7.87
C ASP A 180 6.38 -18.98 6.41
N LYS A 181 5.69 -19.87 5.70
CA LYS A 181 5.94 -20.15 4.29
C LYS A 181 5.73 -18.89 3.43
N PHE A 182 4.65 -18.16 3.64
CA PHE A 182 4.39 -16.91 2.93
C PHE A 182 5.48 -15.88 3.16
N GLY A 183 5.92 -15.71 4.41
CA GLY A 183 7.02 -14.81 4.75
C GLY A 183 8.31 -15.18 4.03
N ALA A 184 8.69 -16.46 4.06
CA ALA A 184 9.88 -16.96 3.40
C ALA A 184 9.83 -16.79 1.86
N GLU A 185 8.68 -17.08 1.26
CA GLU A 185 8.48 -16.90 -0.20
C GLU A 185 8.49 -15.43 -0.61
N ALA A 186 7.91 -14.53 0.22
CA ALA A 186 7.96 -13.09 -0.01
C ALA A 186 9.39 -12.55 0.05
N ASP A 187 10.18 -12.97 1.05
CA ASP A 187 11.59 -12.59 1.16
C ASP A 187 12.43 -13.13 -0.02
N ALA A 188 12.17 -14.37 -0.44
CA ALA A 188 12.82 -14.96 -1.60
C ALA A 188 12.48 -14.20 -2.89
N ALA A 189 11.21 -13.81 -3.08
CA ALA A 189 10.76 -13.04 -4.23
C ALA A 189 11.41 -11.64 -4.27
N VAL A 190 11.51 -10.96 -3.14
CA VAL A 190 12.20 -9.65 -3.04
C VAL A 190 13.68 -9.81 -3.38
N LYS A 191 14.33 -10.87 -2.89
CA LYS A 191 15.75 -11.16 -3.17
C LYS A 191 15.99 -11.50 -4.64
N ALA A 192 15.10 -12.27 -5.26
CA ALA A 192 15.19 -12.66 -6.67
C ALA A 192 14.89 -11.50 -7.64
N ASN A 193 14.14 -10.50 -7.18
CA ASN A 193 13.75 -9.33 -7.96
C ASN A 193 14.22 -8.05 -7.27
N PRO A 194 15.54 -7.81 -7.16
CA PRO A 194 16.05 -6.61 -6.55
C PRO A 194 15.64 -5.41 -7.40
N MET A 195 14.51 -4.82 -7.07
CA MET A 195 14.08 -3.58 -7.69
C MET A 195 14.84 -2.46 -6.98
N GLY A 196 15.81 -1.88 -7.66
CA GLY A 196 16.57 -0.72 -7.17
C GLY A 196 15.66 0.49 -6.91
N SER A 197 16.25 1.61 -6.52
CA SER A 197 15.56 2.89 -6.28
C SER A 197 14.69 3.36 -7.45
N ASN A 198 14.90 2.83 -8.65
CA ASN A 198 14.24 3.24 -9.89
C ASN A 198 13.04 2.36 -10.30
N TRP A 199 12.37 1.76 -9.33
CA TRP A 199 11.20 0.92 -9.61
C TRP A 199 10.09 1.64 -10.40
N LEU A 200 9.93 2.95 -10.20
CA LEU A 200 8.98 3.78 -10.94
C LEU A 200 9.35 3.95 -12.42
N GLU A 201 10.65 3.87 -12.76
CA GLU A 201 11.13 4.02 -14.14
C GLU A 201 10.87 2.77 -15.00
N LYS A 202 10.66 1.61 -14.36
CA LYS A 202 10.44 0.35 -15.06
C LYS A 202 9.03 0.20 -15.64
N CYS A 203 8.09 1.07 -15.28
CA CYS A 203 6.76 1.09 -15.86
C CYS A 203 6.71 2.02 -17.07
N ASP A 204 6.36 1.47 -18.25
CA ASP A 204 6.02 2.30 -19.39
C ASP A 204 4.63 2.94 -19.18
N CYS A 205 4.66 4.23 -18.90
CA CYS A 205 3.46 5.04 -18.67
C CYS A 205 3.15 5.99 -19.83
N SER A 206 3.87 5.89 -20.95
CA SER A 206 3.79 6.84 -22.09
C SER A 206 2.39 6.92 -22.70
N GLN A 207 1.64 5.82 -22.72
CA GLN A 207 0.29 5.76 -23.29
C GLN A 207 -0.82 5.67 -22.23
N PHE A 208 -0.47 5.78 -20.95
CA PHE A 208 -1.39 5.53 -19.85
C PHE A 208 -2.67 6.38 -19.90
N ALA A 209 -2.55 7.68 -20.19
CA ALA A 209 -3.70 8.58 -20.23
C ALA A 209 -4.72 8.20 -21.34
N ASP A 210 -4.23 7.75 -22.49
CA ASP A 210 -5.09 7.37 -23.62
C ASP A 210 -5.70 5.98 -23.44
N GLU A 211 -4.97 5.04 -22.88
CA GLU A 211 -5.48 3.73 -22.48
C GLU A 211 -6.58 3.87 -21.42
N PHE A 212 -6.38 4.72 -20.42
CA PHE A 212 -7.37 4.99 -19.39
C PHE A 212 -8.65 5.61 -19.93
N LYS A 213 -8.54 6.53 -20.90
CA LYS A 213 -9.70 7.11 -21.61
C LYS A 213 -10.46 6.04 -22.41
N LYS A 214 -9.74 5.16 -23.11
CA LYS A 214 -10.35 4.05 -23.87
C LYS A 214 -11.08 3.08 -22.93
N TYR A 215 -10.49 2.73 -21.82
CA TYR A 215 -11.09 1.86 -20.80
C TYR A 215 -12.39 2.46 -20.21
N LYS A 216 -12.37 3.73 -19.79
CA LYS A 216 -13.57 4.44 -19.31
C LYS A 216 -14.69 4.48 -20.37
N LYS A 217 -14.35 4.66 -21.64
CA LYS A 217 -15.31 4.67 -22.74
C LYS A 217 -15.92 3.28 -22.98
N GLY A 218 -15.11 2.23 -22.83
CA GLY A 218 -15.55 0.83 -22.91
C GLY A 218 -16.51 0.45 -21.80
N MET A 219 -16.22 0.84 -20.55
CA MET A 219 -17.13 0.60 -19.41
C MET A 219 -18.49 1.27 -19.58
N LYS A 220 -18.53 2.54 -20.05
CA LYS A 220 -19.81 3.24 -20.27
C LYS A 220 -20.68 2.63 -21.38
N LYS A 221 -20.12 1.81 -22.25
CA LYS A 221 -20.87 1.11 -23.30
C LYS A 221 -21.43 -0.24 -22.85
N ARG A 222 -20.94 -0.78 -21.71
CA ARG A 222 -21.34 -2.08 -21.17
C ARG A 222 -22.32 -1.97 -20.00
N LEU A 223 -22.53 -0.76 -19.46
CA LEU A 223 -23.55 -0.39 -18.49
C LEU A 223 -24.75 0.28 -19.20
#